data_66766e3b31dea53452eee45223870b04
#
_entry.id   66766e3b31dea53452eee45223870b04
#
_cell.length_a   1.000
_cell.length_b   1.000
_cell.length_c   1.000
_cell.angle_alpha   90.00
_cell.angle_beta   90.00
_cell.angle_gamma   90.00
#
_symmetry.space_group_name_H-M   'P 1'
#
loop_
_entity.id
_entity.type
_entity.pdbx_description
1 polymer ?
#
loop_
_entity_poly.entity_id
_entity_poly.type
_entity_poly.pdbx_seq_one_letter_code
_entity_poly.pdbx_strand_id
1 'polypeptide(L)'
;SISSEKKKRVKRQNVSLNDISTIIYTSGTSGKPKGVTLSHKALIHNLFASLNIINDFGIDNERFISFLPLSHSYERMAGLYFPLLIGGEIYFCSSLDKLMNEVKEIKPTIFSGVPRLFENIFKKIKSQINKVGFFKRLILNICFNGLGDNQQNKLGKYLSQIFIFLFLR
;
A
#
# COMPACT_ATOMS: atom_id res chain seq x y z
N SER A 1 -29.86 21.79 7.28
CA SER A 1 -29.28 22.68 8.30
C SER A 1 -28.63 21.82 9.38
N ILE A 2 -27.32 21.73 9.35
CA ILE A 2 -26.53 21.07 10.40
C ILE A 2 -26.54 22.05 11.58
N SER A 3 -27.16 21.63 12.68
CA SER A 3 -27.30 22.39 13.91
C SER A 3 -25.94 22.83 14.44
N SER A 4 -25.82 24.09 14.82
CA SER A 4 -24.68 24.69 15.46
C SER A 4 -24.53 24.19 16.89
N GLU A 5 -24.15 22.93 17.07
CA GLU A 5 -23.68 22.44 18.38
C GLU A 5 -22.36 23.12 18.71
N LYS A 6 -22.35 23.86 19.82
CA LYS A 6 -21.14 24.47 20.38
C LYS A 6 -20.03 23.43 20.46
N LYS A 7 -19.02 23.51 19.59
CA LYS A 7 -17.80 22.70 19.67
C LYS A 7 -17.18 22.88 21.05
N LYS A 8 -17.42 21.95 21.98
CA LYS A 8 -16.67 21.88 23.22
C LYS A 8 -15.19 21.75 22.85
N ARG A 9 -14.37 22.76 23.14
CA ARG A 9 -12.92 22.68 22.99
C ARG A 9 -12.41 21.54 23.84
N VAL A 10 -12.02 20.44 23.21
CA VAL A 10 -11.37 19.32 23.90
C VAL A 10 -10.01 19.84 24.42
N LYS A 11 -9.82 19.78 25.76
CA LYS A 11 -8.53 20.11 26.36
C LYS A 11 -7.47 19.16 25.80
N ARG A 12 -6.41 19.71 25.23
CA ARG A 12 -5.23 18.91 24.85
C ARG A 12 -4.68 18.24 26.10
N GLN A 13 -4.59 16.93 26.11
CA GLN A 13 -3.91 16.18 27.14
C GLN A 13 -2.42 16.07 26.75
N ASN A 14 -1.55 16.15 27.77
CA ASN A 14 -0.13 15.85 27.57
C ASN A 14 0.02 14.35 27.39
N VAL A 15 0.40 13.92 26.17
CA VAL A 15 0.61 12.52 25.80
C VAL A 15 2.10 12.27 25.75
N SER A 16 2.56 11.25 26.47
CA SER A 16 3.94 10.78 26.46
C SER A 16 4.19 9.84 25.27
N LEU A 17 5.41 9.82 24.78
CA LEU A 17 5.82 8.84 23.73
C LEU A 17 5.67 7.39 24.20
N ASN A 18 5.72 7.14 25.50
CA ASN A 18 5.59 5.79 26.05
C ASN A 18 4.12 5.40 26.32
N ASP A 19 3.18 6.34 26.20
CA ASP A 19 1.76 6.02 26.34
C ASP A 19 1.28 5.11 25.21
N ILE A 20 0.27 4.29 25.51
CA ILE A 20 -0.36 3.40 24.54
C ILE A 20 -1.12 4.25 23.52
N SER A 21 -0.72 4.12 22.25
CA SER A 21 -1.38 4.80 21.13
C SER A 21 -2.51 3.97 20.53
N THR A 22 -2.34 2.65 20.46
CA THR A 22 -3.31 1.77 19.82
C THR A 22 -3.24 0.36 20.38
N ILE A 23 -4.38 -0.34 20.33
CA ILE A 23 -4.50 -1.76 20.62
C ILE A 23 -4.99 -2.47 19.37
N ILE A 24 -4.23 -3.46 18.92
CA ILE A 24 -4.57 -4.27 17.74
C ILE A 24 -4.89 -5.69 18.23
N TYR A 25 -6.10 -6.15 17.95
CA TYR A 25 -6.50 -7.50 18.30
C TYR A 25 -6.03 -8.50 17.26
N THR A 26 -5.41 -9.58 17.73
CA THR A 26 -4.98 -10.72 16.92
C THR A 26 -5.72 -11.98 17.36
N SER A 27 -5.93 -12.92 16.43
CA SER A 27 -6.53 -14.23 16.71
C SER A 27 -5.53 -15.11 17.45
N GLY A 28 -5.30 -14.94 18.75
CA GLY A 28 -4.31 -15.71 19.51
C GLY A 28 -4.36 -17.22 19.22
N THR A 29 -3.22 -17.90 19.36
CA THR A 29 -3.05 -19.36 19.14
C THR A 29 -4.00 -20.22 19.98
N SER A 30 -4.51 -19.69 21.08
CA SER A 30 -5.47 -20.34 21.99
C SER A 30 -6.94 -20.06 21.63
N GLY A 31 -7.23 -19.48 20.47
CA GLY A 31 -8.59 -19.12 20.03
C GLY A 31 -9.20 -17.87 20.69
N LYS A 32 -8.57 -17.33 21.73
CA LYS A 32 -9.00 -16.06 22.35
C LYS A 32 -8.25 -14.87 21.75
N PRO A 33 -8.95 -13.81 21.31
CA PRO A 33 -8.30 -12.60 20.82
C PRO A 33 -7.36 -12.01 21.84
N LYS A 34 -6.16 -11.62 21.41
CA LYS A 34 -5.16 -10.93 22.21
C LYS A 34 -5.00 -9.49 21.73
N GLY A 35 -5.12 -8.52 22.63
CA GLY A 35 -4.88 -7.11 22.36
C GLY A 35 -3.39 -6.79 22.43
N VAL A 36 -2.75 -6.55 21.29
CA VAL A 36 -1.36 -6.10 21.21
C VAL A 36 -1.33 -4.59 21.36
N THR A 37 -0.65 -4.09 22.37
CA THR A 37 -0.52 -2.64 22.65
C THR A 37 0.70 -2.08 21.94
N LEU A 38 0.54 -0.94 21.28
CA LEU A 38 1.62 -0.19 20.65
C LEU A 38 1.67 1.22 21.21
N SER A 39 2.86 1.66 21.63
CA SER A 39 3.08 3.02 22.10
C SER A 39 3.23 4.00 20.95
N HIS A 40 3.07 5.31 21.22
CA HIS A 40 3.38 6.36 20.25
C HIS A 40 4.80 6.27 19.76
N LYS A 41 5.76 5.97 20.65
CA LYS A 41 7.18 5.78 20.30
C LYS A 41 7.39 4.68 19.26
N ALA A 42 6.72 3.53 19.41
CA ALA A 42 6.84 2.41 18.49
C ALA A 42 6.33 2.76 17.09
N LEU A 43 5.19 3.45 16.99
CA LEU A 43 4.63 3.89 15.73
C LEU A 43 5.53 4.92 15.03
N ILE A 44 5.99 5.93 15.76
CA ILE A 44 6.86 6.99 15.25
C ILE A 44 8.20 6.41 14.76
N HIS A 45 8.81 5.50 15.52
CA HIS A 45 10.05 4.84 15.15
C HIS A 45 9.91 4.10 13.80
N ASN A 46 8.81 3.34 13.64
CA ASN A 46 8.52 2.62 12.40
C ASN A 46 8.30 3.57 11.21
N LEU A 47 7.61 4.69 11.42
CA LEU A 47 7.37 5.70 10.40
C LEU A 47 8.68 6.30 9.88
N PHE A 48 9.57 6.72 10.78
CA PHE A 48 10.86 7.27 10.38
C PHE A 48 11.78 6.22 9.73
N ALA A 49 11.75 4.97 10.19
CA ALA A 49 12.46 3.89 9.53
C ALA A 49 11.97 3.68 8.09
N SER A 50 10.66 3.73 7.87
CA SER A 50 10.06 3.65 6.53
C SER A 50 10.43 4.83 5.65
N LEU A 51 10.46 6.04 6.22
CA LEU A 51 10.88 7.25 5.51
C LEU A 51 12.32 7.13 5.00
N ASN A 52 13.24 6.63 5.82
CA ASN A 52 14.64 6.45 5.43
C ASN A 52 14.80 5.49 4.23
N ILE A 53 13.95 4.45 4.14
CA ILE A 53 13.98 3.49 3.02
C ILE A 53 13.49 4.17 1.72
N ILE A 54 12.53 5.07 1.82
CA ILE A 54 11.85 5.64 0.64
C ILE A 54 12.50 6.95 0.19
N ASN A 55 13.26 7.64 1.03
CA ASN A 55 13.93 8.89 0.68
C ASN A 55 14.79 8.81 -0.59
N ASP A 56 15.40 7.65 -0.85
CA ASP A 56 16.22 7.42 -2.05
C ASP A 56 15.41 7.40 -3.36
N PHE A 57 14.07 7.29 -3.28
CA PHE A 57 13.18 7.22 -4.44
C PHE A 57 12.63 8.59 -4.89
N GLY A 58 12.93 9.67 -4.13
CA GLY A 58 12.39 11.00 -4.39
C GLY A 58 10.89 11.06 -4.15
N ILE A 59 10.47 11.55 -2.97
CA ILE A 59 9.06 11.68 -2.58
C ILE A 59 8.58 13.08 -2.96
N ASP A 60 7.59 13.17 -3.84
CA ASP A 60 6.93 14.42 -4.20
C ASP A 60 5.49 14.17 -4.67
N ASN A 61 4.52 14.76 -3.97
CA ASN A 61 3.08 14.69 -4.30
C ASN A 61 2.53 13.26 -4.47
N GLU A 62 2.90 12.37 -3.54
CA GLU A 62 2.56 10.96 -3.61
C GLU A 62 1.08 10.70 -3.40
N ARG A 63 0.54 9.78 -4.20
CA ARG A 63 -0.84 9.30 -4.10
C ARG A 63 -0.85 7.83 -3.69
N PHE A 64 -1.58 7.56 -2.62
CA PHE A 64 -1.75 6.23 -2.04
C PHE A 64 -3.16 5.73 -2.27
N ILE A 65 -3.32 4.43 -2.47
CA ILE A 65 -4.61 3.77 -2.41
C ILE A 65 -4.62 2.77 -1.25
N SER A 66 -5.50 3.00 -0.29
CA SER A 66 -5.69 2.15 0.89
C SER A 66 -6.89 1.24 0.64
N PHE A 67 -6.69 -0.07 0.65
CA PHE A 67 -7.71 -1.08 0.32
C PHE A 67 -7.73 -2.28 1.28
N LEU A 68 -6.72 -2.42 2.13
CA LEU A 68 -6.73 -3.43 3.17
C LEU A 68 -7.40 -2.88 4.45
N PRO A 69 -7.88 -3.76 5.35
CA PRO A 69 -8.49 -3.30 6.59
C PRO A 69 -7.50 -2.53 7.48
N LEU A 70 -7.84 -1.31 7.87
CA LEU A 70 -7.03 -0.49 8.79
C LEU A 70 -6.92 -1.09 10.22
N SER A 71 -7.68 -2.14 10.51
CA SER A 71 -7.52 -2.95 11.73
C SER A 71 -6.20 -3.73 11.75
N HIS A 72 -5.60 -4.00 10.58
CA HIS A 72 -4.29 -4.63 10.48
C HIS A 72 -3.17 -3.59 10.59
N SER A 73 -2.12 -3.95 11.35
CA SER A 73 -0.97 -3.05 11.59
C SER A 73 -0.28 -2.59 10.32
N TYR A 74 -0.12 -3.50 9.34
CA TYR A 74 0.53 -3.18 8.08
C TYR A 74 -0.20 -2.06 7.31
N GLU A 75 -1.50 -2.23 7.07
CA GLU A 75 -2.28 -1.22 6.32
C GLU A 75 -2.39 0.09 7.08
N ARG A 76 -2.55 0.02 8.41
CA ARG A 76 -2.58 1.22 9.26
C ARG A 76 -1.28 2.02 9.15
N MET A 77 -0.12 1.35 9.05
CA MET A 77 1.16 2.02 8.86
C MET A 77 1.35 2.50 7.42
N ALA A 78 1.23 1.60 6.43
CA ALA A 78 1.57 1.86 5.04
C ALA A 78 0.48 2.63 4.28
N GLY A 79 -0.79 2.39 4.59
CA GLY A 79 -1.95 3.00 3.92
C GLY A 79 -2.52 4.25 4.62
N LEU A 80 -2.11 4.53 5.87
CA LEU A 80 -2.64 5.68 6.62
C LEU A 80 -1.52 6.54 7.22
N TYR A 81 -0.75 6.00 8.18
CA TYR A 81 0.18 6.83 8.95
C TYR A 81 1.37 7.32 8.13
N PHE A 82 1.92 6.47 7.27
CA PHE A 82 3.04 6.84 6.42
C PHE A 82 2.66 7.91 5.38
N PRO A 83 1.55 7.78 4.63
CA PRO A 83 1.06 8.86 3.77
C PRO A 83 0.85 10.18 4.50
N LEU A 84 0.27 10.16 5.71
CA LEU A 84 0.08 11.36 6.53
C LEU A 84 1.42 12.00 6.93
N LEU A 85 2.45 11.19 7.23
CA LEU A 85 3.77 11.69 7.59
C LEU A 85 4.42 12.48 6.46
N ILE A 86 4.29 12.00 5.21
CA ILE A 86 4.93 12.62 4.03
C ILE A 86 4.03 13.65 3.34
N GLY A 87 2.81 13.89 3.83
CA GLY A 87 1.86 14.80 3.19
C GLY A 87 1.23 14.27 1.91
N GLY A 88 1.22 12.94 1.73
CA GLY A 88 0.63 12.28 0.56
C GLY A 88 -0.90 12.29 0.56
N GLU A 89 -1.49 12.18 -0.62
CA GLU A 89 -2.93 12.01 -0.80
C GLU A 89 -3.31 10.54 -0.53
N ILE A 90 -4.42 10.32 0.19
CA ILE A 90 -4.91 8.99 0.52
C ILE A 90 -6.28 8.78 -0.09
N TYR A 91 -6.41 7.77 -0.93
CA TYR A 91 -7.66 7.31 -1.52
C TYR A 91 -8.07 5.98 -0.89
N PHE A 92 -9.22 5.95 -0.24
CA PHE A 92 -9.77 4.73 0.34
C PHE A 92 -10.58 3.97 -0.70
N CYS A 93 -10.14 2.77 -1.05
CA CYS A 93 -10.81 1.93 -2.02
C CYS A 93 -12.19 1.48 -1.50
N SER A 94 -13.20 1.60 -2.34
CA SER A 94 -14.58 1.27 -1.95
C SER A 94 -14.81 -0.23 -1.78
N SER A 95 -14.13 -1.08 -2.59
CA SER A 95 -14.13 -2.54 -2.46
C SER A 95 -12.99 -3.16 -3.25
N LEU A 96 -12.55 -4.37 -2.84
CA LEU A 96 -11.48 -5.11 -3.53
C LEU A 96 -11.81 -5.43 -4.99
N ASP A 97 -13.08 -5.63 -5.31
CA ASP A 97 -13.53 -5.92 -6.69
C ASP A 97 -13.35 -4.71 -7.61
N LYS A 98 -13.46 -3.51 -7.06
CA LYS A 98 -13.30 -2.24 -7.79
C LYS A 98 -11.84 -1.76 -7.82
N LEU A 99 -10.95 -2.34 -7.01
CA LEU A 99 -9.58 -1.89 -6.83
C LEU A 99 -8.87 -1.60 -8.15
N MET A 100 -8.94 -2.51 -9.13
CA MET A 100 -8.25 -2.33 -10.41
C MET A 100 -8.81 -1.18 -11.25
N ASN A 101 -10.09 -0.87 -11.12
CA ASN A 101 -10.70 0.25 -11.80
C ASN A 101 -10.31 1.57 -11.11
N GLU A 102 -10.36 1.59 -9.79
CA GLU A 102 -9.97 2.74 -8.98
C GLU A 102 -8.47 3.05 -9.12
N VAL A 103 -7.60 2.03 -9.20
CA VAL A 103 -6.17 2.22 -9.51
C VAL A 103 -5.95 2.90 -10.86
N LYS A 104 -6.73 2.55 -11.90
CA LYS A 104 -6.64 3.20 -13.21
C LYS A 104 -7.08 4.66 -13.19
N GLU A 105 -8.09 4.97 -12.39
CA GLU A 105 -8.65 6.32 -12.24
C GLU A 105 -7.75 7.22 -11.39
N ILE A 106 -7.37 6.75 -10.21
CA ILE A 106 -6.58 7.47 -9.22
C ILE A 106 -5.12 7.59 -9.65
N LYS A 107 -4.59 6.55 -10.34
CA LYS A 107 -3.18 6.42 -10.73
C LYS A 107 -2.26 6.62 -9.51
N PRO A 108 -2.34 5.76 -8.49
CA PRO A 108 -1.51 5.89 -7.30
C PRO A 108 -0.02 5.78 -7.68
N THR A 109 0.82 6.58 -7.02
CA THR A 109 2.27 6.56 -7.21
C THR A 109 2.93 5.54 -6.30
N ILE A 110 2.33 5.29 -5.11
CA ILE A 110 2.75 4.27 -4.17
C ILE A 110 1.58 3.32 -3.91
N PHE A 111 1.87 2.04 -4.05
CA PHE A 111 0.90 0.96 -3.87
C PHE A 111 1.47 -0.08 -2.91
N SER A 112 0.86 -0.21 -1.74
CA SER A 112 1.19 -1.24 -0.77
C SER A 112 0.24 -2.42 -0.90
N GLY A 113 0.75 -3.64 -0.79
CA GLY A 113 -0.11 -4.80 -0.92
C GLY A 113 0.49 -6.07 -0.31
N VAL A 114 -0.34 -7.07 -0.14
CA VAL A 114 0.07 -8.39 0.34
C VAL A 114 0.41 -9.31 -0.84
N PRO A 115 1.31 -10.30 -0.67
CA PRO A 115 1.76 -11.19 -1.77
C PRO A 115 0.61 -11.81 -2.56
N ARG A 116 -0.43 -12.28 -1.88
CA ARG A 116 -1.62 -12.90 -2.52
C ARG A 116 -2.34 -11.97 -3.50
N LEU A 117 -2.35 -10.67 -3.22
CA LEU A 117 -2.93 -9.69 -4.14
C LEU A 117 -2.13 -9.64 -5.44
N PHE A 118 -0.80 -9.51 -5.34
CA PHE A 118 0.08 -9.46 -6.51
C PHE A 118 0.01 -10.75 -7.32
N GLU A 119 -0.06 -11.92 -6.69
CA GLU A 119 -0.29 -13.20 -7.36
C GLU A 119 -1.59 -13.21 -8.15
N ASN A 120 -2.69 -12.70 -7.57
CA ASN A 120 -3.98 -12.63 -8.23
C ASN A 120 -3.98 -11.65 -9.40
N ILE A 121 -3.34 -10.49 -9.25
CA ILE A 121 -3.15 -9.51 -10.33
C ILE A 121 -2.34 -10.16 -11.45
N PHE A 122 -1.23 -10.82 -11.13
CA PHE A 122 -0.39 -11.52 -12.09
C PHE A 122 -1.16 -12.59 -12.87
N LYS A 123 -1.95 -13.42 -12.18
CA LYS A 123 -2.81 -14.43 -12.82
C LYS A 123 -3.82 -13.80 -13.78
N LYS A 124 -4.47 -12.70 -13.39
CA LYS A 124 -5.42 -11.97 -14.24
C LYS A 124 -4.72 -11.40 -15.48
N ILE A 125 -3.56 -10.76 -15.32
CA ILE A 125 -2.77 -10.23 -16.45
C ILE A 125 -2.37 -11.36 -17.39
N LYS A 126 -1.82 -12.47 -16.87
CA LYS A 126 -1.43 -13.64 -17.68
C LYS A 126 -2.61 -14.22 -18.46
N SER A 127 -3.79 -14.28 -17.86
CA SER A 127 -5.00 -14.75 -18.56
C SER A 127 -5.43 -13.80 -19.70
N GLN A 128 -5.25 -12.49 -19.52
CA GLN A 128 -5.55 -11.52 -20.57
C GLN A 128 -4.53 -11.55 -21.72
N ILE A 129 -3.25 -11.77 -21.42
CA ILE A 129 -2.18 -11.94 -22.43
C ILE A 129 -2.49 -13.11 -23.34
N ASN A 130 -3.06 -14.19 -22.81
CA ASN A 130 -3.43 -15.37 -23.61
C ASN A 130 -4.58 -15.09 -24.60
N LYS A 131 -5.35 -14.01 -24.41
CA LYS A 131 -6.46 -13.59 -25.28
C LYS A 131 -6.05 -12.62 -26.39
N VAL A 132 -4.81 -12.08 -26.36
CA VAL A 132 -4.33 -11.13 -27.36
C VAL A 132 -3.63 -11.84 -28.51
N GLY A 133 -3.62 -11.21 -29.72
CA GLY A 133 -3.02 -11.78 -30.92
C GLY A 133 -1.53 -12.14 -30.75
N PHE A 134 -1.09 -13.09 -31.55
CA PHE A 134 0.22 -13.78 -31.48
C PHE A 134 1.41 -12.83 -31.25
N PHE A 135 1.53 -11.74 -32.02
CA PHE A 135 2.64 -10.78 -31.89
C PHE A 135 2.67 -10.03 -30.55
N LYS A 136 1.51 -9.56 -30.07
CA LYS A 136 1.40 -8.91 -28.76
C LYS A 136 1.71 -9.88 -27.63
N ARG A 137 1.26 -11.14 -27.76
CA ARG A 137 1.55 -12.22 -26.82
C ARG A 137 3.04 -12.54 -26.73
N LEU A 138 3.75 -12.55 -27.89
CA LEU A 138 5.19 -12.80 -27.93
C LEU A 138 5.97 -11.71 -27.17
N ILE A 139 5.68 -10.44 -27.43
CA ILE A 139 6.32 -9.30 -26.77
C ILE A 139 6.04 -9.33 -25.25
N LEU A 140 4.80 -9.57 -24.86
CA LEU A 140 4.41 -9.63 -23.46
C LEU A 140 5.06 -10.82 -22.75
N ASN A 141 5.16 -12.00 -23.37
CA ASN A 141 5.85 -13.14 -22.78
C ASN A 141 7.36 -12.89 -22.60
N ILE A 142 8.01 -12.21 -23.54
CA ILE A 142 9.42 -11.81 -23.39
C ILE A 142 9.58 -10.87 -22.18
N CYS A 143 8.69 -9.87 -22.02
CA CYS A 143 8.69 -8.99 -20.87
C CYS A 143 8.43 -9.76 -19.55
N PHE A 144 7.49 -10.70 -19.53
CA PHE A 144 7.15 -11.47 -18.33
C PHE A 144 8.21 -12.50 -17.95
N ASN A 145 8.81 -13.18 -18.91
CA ASN A 145 9.89 -14.14 -18.61
C ASN A 145 11.17 -13.43 -18.16
N GLY A 146 11.38 -12.18 -18.59
CA GLY A 146 12.45 -11.32 -18.06
C GLY A 146 12.24 -10.88 -16.61
N LEU A 147 11.01 -10.98 -16.08
CA LEU A 147 10.67 -10.67 -14.69
C LEU A 147 10.83 -11.87 -13.73
N GLY A 148 10.81 -13.10 -14.26
CA GLY A 148 10.72 -14.34 -13.45
C GLY A 148 12.02 -15.08 -13.18
N ASP A 149 13.03 -14.92 -14.02
CA ASP A 149 14.28 -15.67 -13.91
C ASP A 149 15.50 -14.73 -13.95
N ASN A 150 16.22 -14.69 -12.85
CA ASN A 150 17.53 -14.06 -12.65
C ASN A 150 17.59 -12.54 -12.46
N GLN A 151 17.85 -12.17 -11.22
CA GLN A 151 18.32 -10.83 -10.81
C GLN A 151 19.61 -10.36 -11.50
N GLN A 152 20.18 -11.12 -12.44
CA GLN A 152 21.45 -10.80 -13.11
C GLN A 152 21.30 -10.21 -14.51
N ASN A 153 20.11 -10.21 -15.12
CA ASN A 153 19.94 -9.60 -16.43
C ASN A 153 19.53 -8.14 -16.34
N LYS A 154 20.47 -7.22 -16.64
CA LYS A 154 20.23 -5.77 -16.74
C LYS A 154 18.99 -5.45 -17.60
N LEU A 155 18.73 -6.23 -18.66
CA LEU A 155 17.57 -6.06 -19.54
C LEU A 155 16.25 -6.38 -18.84
N GLY A 156 16.19 -7.43 -18.02
CA GLY A 156 15.01 -7.79 -17.24
C GLY A 156 14.67 -6.72 -16.21
N LYS A 157 15.70 -6.12 -15.58
CA LYS A 157 15.53 -5.01 -14.62
C LYS A 157 15.00 -3.73 -15.31
N TYR A 158 15.48 -3.42 -16.50
CA TYR A 158 14.97 -2.29 -17.31
C TYR A 158 13.54 -2.52 -17.79
N LEU A 159 13.22 -3.73 -18.25
CA LEU A 159 11.86 -4.08 -18.70
C LEU A 159 10.87 -4.12 -17.55
N SER A 160 11.28 -4.56 -16.36
CA SER A 160 10.44 -4.52 -15.15
C SER A 160 10.12 -3.08 -14.72
N GLN A 161 11.10 -2.19 -14.78
CA GLN A 161 10.90 -0.76 -14.50
C GLN A 161 9.99 -0.09 -15.54
N ILE A 162 10.16 -0.42 -16.83
CA ILE A 162 9.29 0.07 -17.91
C ILE A 162 7.87 -0.49 -17.74
N PHE A 163 7.70 -1.75 -17.35
CA PHE A 163 6.41 -2.36 -17.12
C PHE A 163 5.67 -1.75 -15.93
N ILE A 164 6.36 -1.53 -14.81
CA ILE A 164 5.84 -0.80 -13.65
C ILE A 164 5.46 0.63 -14.05
N PHE A 165 6.29 1.29 -14.87
CA PHE A 165 6.06 2.65 -15.34
C PHE A 165 4.89 2.76 -16.35
N LEU A 166 4.70 1.78 -17.25
CA LEU A 166 3.62 1.79 -18.24
C LEU A 166 2.27 1.31 -17.70
N PHE A 167 2.25 0.53 -16.63
CA PHE A 167 1.01 0.01 -16.03
C PHE A 167 0.51 0.80 -14.82
N LEU A 168 1.38 1.61 -14.20
CA LEU A 168 1.04 2.43 -13.02
C LEU A 168 1.01 3.95 -13.35
N ARG A 169 1.33 4.33 -14.60
CA ARG A 169 1.16 5.71 -15.08
C ARG A 169 0.00 5.88 -16.03
#